data_40fada1fa0887e5d39f5c88ce57a2e47
#
_entry.id   40fada1fa0887e5d39f5c88ce57a2e47
#
_cell.length_a   1.000
_cell.length_b   1.000
_cell.length_c   1.000
_cell.angle_alpha   90.00
_cell.angle_beta   90.00
_cell.angle_gamma   90.00
#
_symmetry.space_group_name_H-M   'P 1'
#
loop_
_entity.id
_entity.type
_entity.pdbx_description
1 polymer ?
#
loop_
_entity_poly.entity_id
_entity_poly.type
_entity_poly.pdbx_seq_one_letter_code
_entity_poly.pdbx_strand_id
1 'polypeptide(L)'
;MHVPQQIDIQLLGGFSIKVVDKEGQQKEPLEITSRKAISLITYLVLQGGKPAPTPRLVRELWSSKRNVNSAGSLKTTVSRLRAQLNEVSDGLGACIRSETGAYSWNSIPQVHVDVLEMMDLVRALKELPPDGEREKMFRRVLELYRGDLYQTGDMVNGEMQASWLHREYLETMYAYVTFLKEGEEYNEIVRVCRKALQIDELDEFLRIELMRAMVCLNRLSDAQAEYRRVVVLNKHLLDAEPSEDLQSCYKELSEAGQTLQFNLDSIRNELIERESERHGPFFCDYAAFKEIYNIQMRNLERLGSTMFLGVIMVVNPDDGGDDISPVSRESAMAGLQEIMRRNLRKGDIVTRFAPSIYAMLLPTVNYSTGSMVMERMEQLFYEEYSSRKVALHHRISPLGRSEGVKKIS
;
A
#
# COMPACT_ATOMS: atom_id res chain seq x y z
N MET A 1 -12.54 37.76 -11.10
CA MET A 1 -11.35 36.89 -11.22
C MET A 1 -11.29 35.99 -9.99
N HIS A 2 -11.59 34.69 -10.15
CA HIS A 2 -11.44 33.74 -9.06
C HIS A 2 -9.96 33.37 -8.99
N VAL A 3 -9.24 33.87 -8.00
CA VAL A 3 -7.90 33.42 -7.68
C VAL A 3 -8.08 32.06 -7.01
N PRO A 4 -7.61 30.95 -7.60
CA PRO A 4 -7.65 29.65 -6.95
C PRO A 4 -6.80 29.71 -5.68
N GLN A 5 -7.25 29.06 -4.62
CA GLN A 5 -6.59 29.22 -3.34
C GLN A 5 -5.31 28.42 -3.24
N GLN A 6 -5.27 27.24 -3.81
CA GLN A 6 -4.09 26.39 -3.79
C GLN A 6 -4.11 25.44 -4.98
N ILE A 7 -2.95 25.23 -5.58
CA ILE A 7 -2.73 24.27 -6.66
C ILE A 7 -1.63 23.33 -6.21
N ASP A 8 -1.95 22.06 -6.11
CA ASP A 8 -1.01 21.04 -5.72
C ASP A 8 -0.57 20.23 -6.94
N ILE A 9 0.72 20.25 -7.23
CA ILE A 9 1.36 19.46 -8.28
C ILE A 9 2.09 18.29 -7.59
N GLN A 10 1.62 17.09 -7.85
CA GLN A 10 2.22 15.86 -7.37
C GLN A 10 3.14 15.29 -8.45
N LEU A 11 4.38 15.00 -8.08
CA LEU A 11 5.41 14.32 -8.89
C LEU A 11 5.96 13.07 -8.20
N LEU A 12 5.75 12.94 -6.89
CA LEU A 12 6.22 11.81 -6.08
C LEU A 12 5.12 10.75 -5.95
N GLY A 13 5.39 9.54 -6.47
CA GLY A 13 4.46 8.42 -6.47
C GLY A 13 3.34 8.52 -7.50
N GLY A 14 3.47 9.43 -8.47
CA GLY A 14 2.51 9.64 -9.55
C GLY A 14 2.48 11.08 -10.02
N PHE A 15 1.77 11.34 -11.13
CA PHE A 15 1.58 12.70 -11.64
C PHE A 15 0.13 13.12 -11.47
N SER A 16 -0.11 14.23 -10.79
CA SER A 16 -1.42 14.86 -10.74
C SER A 16 -1.32 16.38 -10.49
N ILE A 17 -2.29 17.13 -11.01
CA ILE A 17 -2.47 18.55 -10.70
C ILE A 17 -3.86 18.71 -10.12
N LYS A 18 -3.95 19.16 -8.88
CA LYS A 18 -5.20 19.34 -8.15
C LYS A 18 -5.39 20.80 -7.80
N VAL A 19 -6.61 21.29 -7.89
CA VAL A 19 -7.00 22.63 -7.45
C VAL A 19 -7.88 22.48 -6.22
N VAL A 20 -7.51 23.18 -5.16
CA VAL A 20 -8.29 23.24 -3.93
C VAL A 20 -8.96 24.64 -3.89
N ASP A 21 -10.28 24.68 -3.79
CA ASP A 21 -11.02 25.93 -3.68
C ASP A 21 -10.99 26.54 -2.26
N LYS A 22 -11.65 27.70 -2.08
CA LYS A 22 -11.72 28.37 -0.77
C LYS A 22 -12.44 27.57 0.31
N GLU A 23 -13.25 26.62 -0.08
CA GLU A 23 -14.04 25.78 0.81
C GLU A 23 -13.33 24.46 1.13
N GLY A 24 -12.08 24.27 0.62
CA GLY A 24 -11.31 23.03 0.81
C GLY A 24 -11.77 21.88 -0.09
N GLN A 25 -12.66 22.13 -1.06
CA GLN A 25 -13.12 21.10 -1.99
C GLN A 25 -12.10 20.92 -3.11
N GLN A 26 -11.70 19.65 -3.33
CA GLN A 26 -10.84 19.31 -4.46
C GLN A 26 -11.66 19.21 -5.73
N LYS A 27 -11.27 19.97 -6.77
CA LYS A 27 -11.77 19.76 -8.13
C LYS A 27 -11.14 18.51 -8.74
N GLU A 28 -11.81 17.97 -9.75
CA GLU A 28 -11.25 16.83 -10.51
C GLU A 28 -9.83 17.17 -11.00
N PRO A 29 -8.87 16.23 -10.81
CA PRO A 29 -7.49 16.47 -11.23
C PRO A 29 -7.40 16.66 -12.75
N LEU A 30 -6.56 17.59 -13.20
CA LEU A 30 -6.26 17.74 -14.62
C LEU A 30 -5.51 16.53 -15.13
N GLU A 31 -6.05 15.85 -16.12
CA GLU A 31 -5.37 14.77 -16.83
C GLU A 31 -4.47 15.32 -17.94
N ILE A 32 -3.17 15.40 -17.69
CA ILE A 32 -2.20 15.64 -18.75
C ILE A 32 -1.77 14.26 -19.33
N THR A 33 -2.30 13.92 -20.50
CA THR A 33 -2.01 12.64 -21.18
C THR A 33 -0.68 12.64 -21.92
N SER A 34 -0.11 13.82 -22.20
CA SER A 34 1.15 13.93 -22.94
C SER A 34 2.37 13.64 -22.07
N ARG A 35 3.01 12.48 -22.30
CA ARG A 35 4.27 12.11 -21.63
C ARG A 35 5.33 13.20 -21.71
N LYS A 36 5.51 13.81 -22.89
CA LYS A 36 6.48 14.91 -23.11
C LYS A 36 6.16 16.16 -22.30
N ALA A 37 4.88 16.49 -22.11
CA ALA A 37 4.46 17.60 -21.27
C ALA A 37 4.77 17.33 -19.79
N ILE A 38 4.48 16.14 -19.30
CA ILE A 38 4.82 15.70 -17.94
C ILE A 38 6.34 15.76 -17.71
N SER A 39 7.13 15.14 -18.60
CA SER A 39 8.60 15.19 -18.53
C SER A 39 9.15 16.61 -18.53
N LEU A 40 8.53 17.51 -19.32
CA LEU A 40 8.95 18.91 -19.38
C LEU A 40 8.67 19.63 -18.05
N ILE A 41 7.48 19.48 -17.47
CA ILE A 41 7.17 20.03 -16.14
C ILE A 41 8.16 19.51 -15.11
N THR A 42 8.29 18.18 -15.00
CA THR A 42 9.19 17.53 -14.05
C THR A 42 10.61 18.06 -14.18
N TYR A 43 11.13 18.12 -15.41
CA TYR A 43 12.48 18.63 -15.65
C TYR A 43 12.63 20.09 -15.21
N LEU A 44 11.72 20.97 -15.62
CA LEU A 44 11.80 22.41 -15.29
C LEU A 44 11.66 22.65 -13.77
N VAL A 45 10.76 21.93 -13.11
CA VAL A 45 10.58 21.98 -11.65
C VAL A 45 11.88 21.60 -10.94
N LEU A 46 12.52 20.49 -11.33
CA LEU A 46 13.76 20.00 -10.72
C LEU A 46 14.97 20.93 -10.95
N GLN A 47 14.91 21.86 -11.93
CA GLN A 47 15.94 22.90 -12.07
C GLN A 47 15.86 23.99 -10.98
N GLY A 48 14.82 23.98 -10.13
CA GLY A 48 14.68 24.95 -9.02
C GLY A 48 14.63 26.41 -9.49
N GLY A 49 13.91 26.69 -10.58
CA GLY A 49 13.77 28.03 -11.18
C GLY A 49 14.94 28.47 -12.07
N LYS A 50 16.02 27.68 -12.18
CA LYS A 50 17.13 28.01 -13.08
C LYS A 50 16.72 27.83 -14.54
N PRO A 51 17.07 28.80 -15.46
CA PRO A 51 16.75 28.66 -16.87
C PRO A 51 17.44 27.43 -17.50
N ALA A 52 16.65 26.61 -18.18
CA ALA A 52 17.12 25.47 -18.94
C ALA A 52 17.23 25.83 -20.42
N PRO A 53 18.44 25.86 -21.01
CA PRO A 53 18.63 26.19 -22.44
C PRO A 53 17.88 25.20 -23.35
N THR A 54 17.25 25.72 -24.43
CA THR A 54 16.53 24.91 -25.42
C THR A 54 17.31 23.71 -25.92
N PRO A 55 18.60 23.80 -26.27
CA PRO A 55 19.37 22.65 -26.72
C PRO A 55 19.50 21.56 -25.66
N ARG A 56 19.59 21.94 -24.36
CA ARG A 56 19.64 21.00 -23.24
C ARG A 56 18.29 20.29 -23.07
N LEU A 57 17.18 21.02 -23.09
CA LEU A 57 15.84 20.44 -23.03
C LEU A 57 15.57 19.47 -24.18
N VAL A 58 15.98 19.83 -25.39
CA VAL A 58 15.86 18.94 -26.55
C VAL A 58 16.66 17.64 -26.34
N ARG A 59 17.90 17.75 -25.87
CA ARG A 59 18.73 16.57 -25.60
C ARG A 59 18.13 15.68 -24.51
N GLU A 60 17.62 16.25 -23.44
CA GLU A 60 17.05 15.51 -22.31
C GLU A 60 15.71 14.84 -22.64
N LEU A 61 14.87 15.48 -23.42
CA LEU A 61 13.49 15.03 -23.63
C LEU A 61 13.24 14.40 -25.02
N TRP A 62 14.13 14.58 -25.99
CA TRP A 62 13.97 14.05 -27.37
C TRP A 62 15.17 13.22 -27.87
N SER A 63 16.00 12.69 -26.97
CA SER A 63 17.21 11.93 -27.32
C SER A 63 16.94 10.67 -28.14
N SER A 64 15.79 10.02 -27.92
CA SER A 64 15.44 8.75 -28.56
C SER A 64 14.94 8.86 -30.01
N LYS A 65 14.64 10.07 -30.48
CA LYS A 65 14.15 10.31 -31.86
C LYS A 65 15.03 11.34 -32.55
N ARG A 66 15.75 10.95 -33.63
CA ARG A 66 16.36 11.87 -34.57
C ARG A 66 15.26 12.65 -35.31
N ASN A 67 14.53 13.52 -34.62
CA ASN A 67 13.58 14.42 -35.25
C ASN A 67 14.28 15.64 -35.78
N VAL A 68 14.12 15.91 -37.07
CA VAL A 68 14.71 17.05 -37.82
C VAL A 68 14.28 18.42 -37.24
N ASN A 69 13.21 18.47 -36.41
CA ASN A 69 12.67 19.73 -35.80
C ASN A 69 12.31 19.60 -34.33
N SER A 70 13.22 19.10 -33.51
CA SER A 70 12.99 18.93 -32.06
C SER A 70 12.74 20.26 -31.32
N ALA A 71 13.37 21.36 -31.77
CA ALA A 71 13.14 22.69 -31.18
C ALA A 71 11.73 23.23 -31.47
N GLY A 72 11.20 22.99 -32.67
CA GLY A 72 9.79 23.28 -32.99
C GLY A 72 8.81 22.45 -32.17
N SER A 73 9.11 21.17 -31.98
CA SER A 73 8.32 20.26 -31.12
C SER A 73 8.30 20.74 -29.67
N LEU A 74 9.43 21.19 -29.13
CA LEU A 74 9.49 21.78 -27.78
C LEU A 74 8.61 23.02 -27.67
N LYS A 75 8.69 23.96 -28.62
CA LYS A 75 7.85 25.17 -28.62
C LYS A 75 6.36 24.81 -28.63
N THR A 76 5.96 23.85 -29.44
CA THR A 76 4.58 23.35 -29.51
C THR A 76 4.15 22.71 -28.20
N THR A 77 5.01 21.90 -27.58
CA THR A 77 4.76 21.26 -26.29
C THR A 77 4.56 22.32 -25.19
N VAL A 78 5.44 23.30 -25.10
CA VAL A 78 5.32 24.43 -24.15
C VAL A 78 4.01 25.20 -24.36
N SER A 79 3.67 25.53 -25.60
CA SER A 79 2.43 26.27 -25.89
C SER A 79 1.18 25.50 -25.47
N ARG A 80 1.09 24.21 -25.82
CA ARG A 80 -0.03 23.34 -25.43
C ARG A 80 -0.10 23.17 -23.92
N LEU A 81 1.03 22.94 -23.27
CA LEU A 81 1.10 22.76 -21.83
C LEU A 81 0.65 24.02 -21.09
N ARG A 82 1.05 25.22 -21.54
CA ARG A 82 0.55 26.47 -20.98
C ARG A 82 -0.95 26.62 -21.12
N ALA A 83 -1.52 26.23 -22.28
CA ALA A 83 -2.95 26.26 -22.50
C ALA A 83 -3.67 25.30 -21.53
N GLN A 84 -3.22 24.06 -21.41
CA GLN A 84 -3.77 23.09 -20.46
C GLN A 84 -3.67 23.56 -19.01
N LEU A 85 -2.55 24.14 -18.59
CA LEU A 85 -2.40 24.71 -17.25
C LEU A 85 -3.39 25.87 -17.01
N ASN A 86 -3.62 26.72 -18.01
CA ASN A 86 -4.59 27.81 -17.91
C ASN A 86 -6.06 27.34 -17.90
N GLU A 87 -6.36 26.14 -18.41
CA GLU A 87 -7.69 25.51 -18.26
C GLU A 87 -7.97 25.14 -16.81
N VAL A 88 -6.92 24.79 -16.05
CA VAL A 88 -7.03 24.47 -14.60
C VAL A 88 -7.26 25.74 -13.78
N SER A 89 -6.44 26.74 -14.05
CA SER A 89 -6.50 28.04 -13.40
C SER A 89 -5.90 29.12 -14.30
N ASP A 90 -6.65 30.20 -14.45
CA ASP A 90 -6.17 31.36 -15.23
C ASP A 90 -4.84 31.88 -14.68
N GLY A 91 -3.86 32.00 -15.57
CA GLY A 91 -2.51 32.44 -15.23
C GLY A 91 -1.54 31.31 -14.78
N LEU A 92 -1.99 30.05 -14.58
CA LEU A 92 -1.10 28.95 -14.19
C LEU A 92 -0.04 28.63 -15.26
N GLY A 93 -0.36 28.83 -16.53
CA GLY A 93 0.61 28.70 -17.63
C GLY A 93 1.82 29.63 -17.52
N ALA A 94 1.72 30.72 -16.74
CA ALA A 94 2.83 31.64 -16.49
C ALA A 94 3.93 31.04 -15.58
N CYS A 95 3.66 29.92 -14.91
CA CYS A 95 4.70 29.16 -14.21
C CYS A 95 5.82 28.69 -15.16
N ILE A 96 5.50 28.49 -16.43
CA ILE A 96 6.52 28.18 -17.43
C ILE A 96 6.94 29.49 -18.08
N ARG A 97 8.08 30.05 -17.69
CA ARG A 97 8.65 31.25 -18.30
C ARG A 97 9.45 30.92 -19.54
N SER A 98 9.38 31.82 -20.55
CA SER A 98 10.27 31.81 -21.72
C SER A 98 11.29 32.93 -21.56
N GLU A 99 12.55 32.60 -21.66
CA GLU A 99 13.65 33.54 -21.73
C GLU A 99 14.33 33.40 -23.09
N THR A 100 15.31 34.25 -23.42
CA THR A 100 16.01 34.17 -24.71
C THR A 100 16.73 32.84 -24.86
N GLY A 101 16.11 31.90 -25.59
CA GLY A 101 16.68 30.56 -25.84
C GLY A 101 16.59 29.57 -24.70
N ALA A 102 15.80 29.83 -23.65
CA ALA A 102 15.64 29.00 -22.48
C ALA A 102 14.20 29.00 -21.94
N TYR A 103 13.91 28.02 -21.10
CA TYR A 103 12.67 27.94 -20.33
C TYR A 103 12.99 27.69 -18.85
N SER A 104 12.17 28.22 -17.96
CA SER A 104 12.30 28.00 -16.51
C SER A 104 10.95 27.76 -15.87
N TRP A 105 10.94 27.06 -14.74
CA TRP A 105 9.79 26.99 -13.85
C TRP A 105 9.84 28.14 -12.86
N ASN A 106 8.75 28.88 -12.74
CA ASN A 106 8.61 29.92 -11.74
C ASN A 106 7.40 29.59 -10.89
N SER A 107 7.65 29.12 -9.67
CA SER A 107 6.58 28.89 -8.72
C SER A 107 5.90 30.21 -8.36
N ILE A 108 4.58 30.19 -8.34
CA ILE A 108 3.75 31.30 -7.83
C ILE A 108 3.24 30.88 -6.44
N PRO A 109 2.94 31.82 -5.53
CA PRO A 109 2.60 31.50 -4.13
C PRO A 109 1.46 30.51 -3.95
N GLN A 110 0.58 30.38 -4.93
CA GLN A 110 -0.57 29.46 -4.91
C GLN A 110 -0.23 28.04 -5.37
N VAL A 111 0.98 27.80 -5.89
CA VAL A 111 1.37 26.51 -6.45
C VAL A 111 2.34 25.81 -5.50
N HIS A 112 1.90 24.71 -4.98
CA HIS A 112 2.71 23.76 -4.20
C HIS A 112 3.15 22.60 -5.09
N VAL A 113 4.42 22.27 -5.05
CA VAL A 113 5.00 21.12 -5.75
C VAL A 113 5.67 20.24 -4.72
N ASP A 114 5.19 19.00 -4.58
CA ASP A 114 5.62 18.07 -3.54
C ASP A 114 7.13 17.85 -3.51
N VAL A 115 7.77 17.66 -4.65
CA VAL A 115 9.22 17.44 -4.74
C VAL A 115 10.01 18.68 -4.31
N LEU A 116 9.55 19.90 -4.61
CA LEU A 116 10.24 21.13 -4.19
C LEU A 116 10.10 21.34 -2.68
N GLU A 117 8.88 21.18 -2.15
CA GLU A 117 8.62 21.24 -0.71
C GLU A 117 9.48 20.22 0.04
N MET A 118 9.54 18.96 -0.44
CA MET A 118 10.40 17.94 0.13
C MET A 118 11.86 18.35 0.14
N MET A 119 12.39 18.85 -0.98
CA MET A 119 13.80 19.27 -1.08
C MET A 119 14.13 20.42 -0.12
N ASP A 120 13.21 21.38 0.05
CA ASP A 120 13.39 22.50 0.97
C ASP A 120 13.35 22.03 2.43
N LEU A 121 12.42 21.11 2.77
CA LEU A 121 12.37 20.51 4.11
C LEU A 121 13.63 19.70 4.42
N VAL A 122 14.10 18.87 3.51
CA VAL A 122 15.33 18.09 3.65
C VAL A 122 16.54 19.00 3.85
N ARG A 123 16.61 20.13 3.14
CA ARG A 123 17.67 21.13 3.32
C ARG A 123 17.60 21.79 4.71
N ALA A 124 16.40 22.21 5.14
CA ALA A 124 16.19 22.82 6.43
C ALA A 124 16.49 21.85 7.59
N LEU A 125 16.17 20.57 7.45
CA LEU A 125 16.50 19.55 8.45
C LEU A 125 18.00 19.37 8.66
N LYS A 126 18.83 19.60 7.64
CA LYS A 126 20.30 19.55 7.73
C LYS A 126 20.89 20.69 8.61
N GLU A 127 20.13 21.76 8.82
CA GLU A 127 20.51 22.90 9.70
C GLU A 127 20.12 22.68 11.18
N LEU A 128 19.59 21.49 11.51
CA LEU A 128 19.19 21.06 12.85
C LEU A 128 18.26 22.08 13.57
N PRO A 129 17.05 22.30 13.04
CA PRO A 129 16.08 23.19 13.68
C PRO A 129 15.64 22.66 15.07
N PRO A 130 14.97 23.50 15.89
CA PRO A 130 14.44 23.06 17.19
C PRO A 130 13.55 21.83 17.09
N ASP A 131 13.56 20.95 18.10
CA ASP A 131 12.94 19.62 18.07
C ASP A 131 11.47 19.62 17.61
N GLY A 132 10.65 20.54 18.13
CA GLY A 132 9.24 20.63 17.76
C GLY A 132 8.99 21.05 16.30
N GLU A 133 9.92 21.78 15.68
CA GLU A 133 9.88 22.11 14.24
C GLU A 133 10.45 20.95 13.42
N ARG A 134 11.52 20.35 13.90
CA ARG A 134 12.17 19.19 13.29
C ARG A 134 11.20 18.02 13.10
N GLU A 135 10.45 17.69 14.13
CA GLU A 135 9.44 16.64 14.08
C GLU A 135 8.36 16.92 13.04
N LYS A 136 7.84 18.16 12.97
CA LYS A 136 6.86 18.54 11.96
C LYS A 136 7.41 18.40 10.53
N MET A 137 8.67 18.79 10.32
CA MET A 137 9.34 18.67 9.03
C MET A 137 9.51 17.19 8.63
N PHE A 138 9.96 16.33 9.54
CA PHE A 138 10.06 14.90 9.28
C PHE A 138 8.71 14.28 8.92
N ARG A 139 7.68 14.56 9.68
CA ARG A 139 6.32 14.09 9.39
C ARG A 139 5.86 14.56 8.02
N ARG A 140 6.16 15.79 7.67
CA ARG A 140 5.77 16.35 6.37
C ARG A 140 6.50 15.68 5.22
N VAL A 141 7.80 15.39 5.33
CA VAL A 141 8.55 14.61 4.34
C VAL A 141 7.95 13.22 4.16
N LEU A 142 7.64 12.53 5.27
CA LEU A 142 6.98 11.21 5.25
C LEU A 142 5.61 11.24 4.52
N GLU A 143 4.87 12.35 4.59
CA GLU A 143 3.57 12.51 3.92
C GLU A 143 3.71 12.85 2.44
N LEU A 144 4.71 13.65 2.09
CA LEU A 144 4.94 14.09 0.71
C LEU A 144 5.44 12.96 -0.18
N TYR A 145 6.36 12.11 0.33
CA TYR A 145 6.95 11.04 -0.44
C TYR A 145 6.01 9.83 -0.49
N ARG A 146 5.22 9.74 -1.55
CA ARG A 146 4.25 8.65 -1.78
C ARG A 146 4.79 7.55 -2.70
N GLY A 147 5.98 7.71 -3.20
CA GLY A 147 6.68 6.85 -4.13
C GLY A 147 7.70 7.64 -4.93
N ASP A 148 8.45 6.95 -5.78
CA ASP A 148 9.51 7.56 -6.57
C ASP A 148 9.00 8.66 -7.50
N LEU A 149 9.93 9.52 -7.93
CA LEU A 149 9.67 10.56 -8.92
C LEU A 149 9.03 9.92 -10.16
N TYR A 150 7.85 10.42 -10.53
CA TYR A 150 7.11 9.87 -11.66
C TYR A 150 7.90 10.00 -12.98
N GLN A 151 8.12 8.86 -13.61
CA GLN A 151 8.90 8.73 -14.85
C GLN A 151 8.01 8.36 -16.03
N THR A 152 8.11 9.12 -17.10
CA THR A 152 7.45 8.78 -18.38
C THR A 152 8.34 7.95 -19.30
N GLY A 153 9.59 7.70 -18.91
CA GLY A 153 10.61 7.05 -19.73
C GLY A 153 11.23 7.96 -20.81
N ASP A 154 10.88 9.24 -20.80
CA ASP A 154 11.32 10.21 -21.84
C ASP A 154 12.50 11.09 -21.41
N MET A 155 12.90 11.06 -20.13
CA MET A 155 14.01 11.86 -19.59
C MET A 155 15.28 11.04 -19.52
N VAL A 156 16.38 11.55 -20.11
CA VAL A 156 17.69 10.86 -20.13
C VAL A 156 18.24 10.62 -18.74
N ASN A 157 18.16 11.62 -17.86
CA ASN A 157 18.65 11.54 -16.48
C ASN A 157 17.54 11.31 -15.46
N GLY A 158 16.35 10.88 -15.90
CA GLY A 158 15.18 10.73 -15.03
C GLY A 158 15.40 9.71 -13.91
N GLU A 159 15.93 8.53 -14.25
CA GLU A 159 16.23 7.47 -13.29
C GLU A 159 17.27 7.89 -12.24
N MET A 160 18.31 8.61 -12.65
CA MET A 160 19.31 9.14 -11.72
C MET A 160 18.70 10.14 -10.74
N GLN A 161 17.79 11.00 -11.20
CA GLN A 161 17.08 11.97 -10.35
C GLN A 161 16.12 11.28 -9.40
N ALA A 162 15.38 10.28 -9.87
CA ALA A 162 14.48 9.47 -9.02
C ALA A 162 15.28 8.76 -7.92
N SER A 163 16.39 8.08 -8.28
CA SER A 163 17.25 7.39 -7.32
C SER A 163 17.89 8.34 -6.30
N TRP A 164 18.23 9.57 -6.72
CA TRP A 164 18.76 10.58 -5.80
C TRP A 164 17.69 11.02 -4.80
N LEU A 165 16.45 11.32 -5.25
CA LEU A 165 15.34 11.71 -4.38
C LEU A 165 14.95 10.58 -3.44
N HIS A 166 14.95 9.34 -3.92
CA HIS A 166 14.70 8.14 -3.11
C HIS A 166 15.71 8.03 -1.96
N ARG A 167 16.99 8.19 -2.26
CA ARG A 167 18.04 8.17 -1.24
C ARG A 167 17.89 9.31 -0.23
N GLU A 168 17.64 10.55 -0.66
CA GLU A 168 17.40 11.68 0.25
C GLU A 168 16.20 11.43 1.17
N TYR A 169 15.15 10.77 0.64
CA TYR A 169 14.01 10.35 1.45
C TYR A 169 14.40 9.31 2.51
N LEU A 170 15.10 8.24 2.12
CA LEU A 170 15.51 7.19 3.07
C LEU A 170 16.46 7.76 4.13
N GLU A 171 17.46 8.54 3.76
CA GLU A 171 18.36 9.21 4.71
C GLU A 171 17.59 10.10 5.70
N THR A 172 16.55 10.79 5.22
CA THR A 172 15.66 11.59 6.08
C THR A 172 14.85 10.70 7.03
N MET A 173 14.36 9.55 6.58
CA MET A 173 13.64 8.61 7.43
C MET A 173 14.55 7.97 8.48
N TYR A 174 15.81 7.68 8.15
CA TYR A 174 16.80 7.20 9.13
C TYR A 174 17.07 8.25 10.21
N ALA A 175 17.22 9.50 9.82
CA ALA A 175 17.37 10.61 10.76
C ALA A 175 16.12 10.79 11.65
N TYR A 176 14.92 10.62 11.06
CA TYR A 176 13.66 10.70 11.81
C TYR A 176 13.54 9.57 12.84
N VAL A 177 13.83 8.34 12.45
CA VAL A 177 13.82 7.19 13.36
C VAL A 177 14.83 7.40 14.49
N THR A 178 16.03 7.91 14.19
CA THR A 178 17.05 8.22 15.20
C THR A 178 16.56 9.29 16.18
N PHE A 179 15.93 10.36 15.68
CA PHE A 179 15.32 11.41 16.49
C PHE A 179 14.23 10.85 17.44
N LEU A 180 13.36 10.00 16.92
CA LEU A 180 12.30 9.36 17.71
C LEU A 180 12.84 8.39 18.77
N LYS A 181 13.99 7.74 18.50
CA LYS A 181 14.67 6.88 19.50
C LYS A 181 15.19 7.67 20.69
N GLU A 182 15.72 8.87 20.46
CA GLU A 182 16.17 9.75 21.55
C GLU A 182 15.00 10.17 22.46
N GLY A 183 13.78 10.28 21.88
CA GLY A 183 12.54 10.55 22.60
C GLY A 183 11.79 9.32 23.12
N GLU A 184 12.31 8.10 22.91
CA GLU A 184 11.66 6.82 23.25
C GLU A 184 10.25 6.65 22.64
N GLU A 185 9.99 7.29 21.49
CA GLU A 185 8.69 7.31 20.79
C GLU A 185 8.48 6.06 19.93
N TYR A 186 8.54 4.88 20.54
CA TYR A 186 8.55 3.60 19.83
C TYR A 186 7.31 3.33 18.98
N ASN A 187 6.13 3.80 19.39
CA ASN A 187 4.92 3.68 18.58
C ASN A 187 5.01 4.44 17.26
N GLU A 188 5.61 5.63 17.31
CA GLU A 188 5.82 6.45 16.13
C GLU A 188 6.89 5.85 15.22
N ILE A 189 7.97 5.27 15.79
CA ILE A 189 8.97 4.50 15.03
C ILE A 189 8.31 3.39 14.23
N VAL A 190 7.44 2.60 14.85
CA VAL A 190 6.70 1.53 14.15
C VAL A 190 5.86 2.10 12.99
N ARG A 191 5.21 3.24 13.19
CA ARG A 191 4.40 3.90 12.15
C ARG A 191 5.26 4.38 10.98
N VAL A 192 6.36 5.07 11.30
CA VAL A 192 7.30 5.62 10.31
C VAL A 192 7.96 4.51 9.49
N CYS A 193 8.54 3.52 10.17
CA CYS A 193 9.18 2.39 9.48
C CYS A 193 8.21 1.63 8.58
N ARG A 194 7.00 1.33 9.05
CA ARG A 194 5.99 0.64 8.22
C ARG A 194 5.61 1.43 6.99
N LYS A 195 5.49 2.75 7.09
CA LYS A 195 5.16 3.60 5.95
C LYS A 195 6.33 3.72 4.97
N ALA A 196 7.55 3.88 5.47
CA ALA A 196 8.74 3.94 4.63
C ALA A 196 9.03 2.60 3.92
N LEU A 197 8.80 1.48 4.58
CA LEU A 197 8.91 0.13 4.00
C LEU A 197 7.85 -0.19 2.94
N GLN A 198 6.79 0.61 2.78
CA GLN A 198 5.89 0.51 1.62
C GLN A 198 6.52 1.09 0.35
N ILE A 199 7.53 1.95 0.51
CA ILE A 199 8.27 2.58 -0.58
C ILE A 199 9.49 1.72 -0.95
N ASP A 200 10.28 1.33 0.05
CA ASP A 200 11.41 0.42 -0.11
C ASP A 200 11.28 -0.76 0.85
N GLU A 201 10.70 -1.84 0.35
CA GLU A 201 10.45 -3.03 1.14
C GLU A 201 11.71 -3.84 1.49
N LEU A 202 12.85 -3.53 0.87
CA LEU A 202 14.13 -4.20 1.13
C LEU A 202 15.04 -3.40 2.06
N ASP A 203 14.64 -2.21 2.50
CA ASP A 203 15.45 -1.40 3.41
C ASP A 203 15.67 -2.09 4.75
N GLU A 204 16.91 -2.45 4.98
CA GLU A 204 17.30 -3.25 6.15
C GLU A 204 17.36 -2.44 7.44
N PHE A 205 17.83 -1.18 7.38
CA PHE A 205 17.88 -0.30 8.55
C PHE A 205 16.47 -0.11 9.14
N LEU A 206 15.51 0.25 8.30
CA LEU A 206 14.13 0.46 8.75
C LEU A 206 13.50 -0.82 9.31
N ARG A 207 13.86 -1.99 8.78
CA ARG A 207 13.37 -3.26 9.30
C ARG A 207 13.95 -3.60 10.66
N ILE A 208 15.25 -3.40 10.85
CA ILE A 208 15.91 -3.63 12.14
C ILE A 208 15.31 -2.69 13.19
N GLU A 209 15.17 -1.41 12.88
CA GLU A 209 14.61 -0.44 13.82
C GLU A 209 13.10 -0.69 14.09
N LEU A 210 12.34 -1.16 13.11
CA LEU A 210 10.97 -1.61 13.28
C LEU A 210 10.88 -2.74 14.31
N MET A 211 11.71 -3.77 14.14
CA MET A 211 11.73 -4.93 15.05
C MET A 211 12.17 -4.51 16.46
N ARG A 212 13.22 -3.69 16.59
CA ARG A 212 13.68 -3.17 17.88
C ARG A 212 12.60 -2.36 18.59
N ALA A 213 11.91 -1.48 17.87
CA ALA A 213 10.80 -0.71 18.44
C ALA A 213 9.64 -1.60 18.88
N MET A 214 9.33 -2.66 18.14
CA MET A 214 8.32 -3.65 18.54
C MET A 214 8.70 -4.35 19.85
N VAL A 215 9.97 -4.67 20.05
CA VAL A 215 10.43 -5.28 21.31
C VAL A 215 10.33 -4.31 22.48
N CYS A 216 10.72 -3.05 22.29
CA CYS A 216 10.55 -2.02 23.32
C CYS A 216 9.07 -1.83 23.71
N LEU A 217 8.15 -2.08 22.78
CA LEU A 217 6.70 -2.09 23.02
C LEU A 217 6.18 -3.43 23.57
N ASN A 218 7.06 -4.36 23.92
CA ASN A 218 6.72 -5.71 24.40
C ASN A 218 5.91 -6.55 23.36
N ARG A 219 6.18 -6.34 22.07
CA ARG A 219 5.53 -7.00 20.93
C ARG A 219 6.49 -7.96 20.23
N LEU A 220 7.07 -8.89 21.01
CA LEU A 220 8.10 -9.82 20.53
C LEU A 220 7.61 -10.72 19.39
N SER A 221 6.37 -11.21 19.45
CA SER A 221 5.80 -12.06 18.39
C SER A 221 5.68 -11.32 17.07
N ASP A 222 5.32 -10.04 17.09
CA ASP A 222 5.26 -9.19 15.90
C ASP A 222 6.67 -9.01 15.29
N ALA A 223 7.68 -8.76 16.13
CA ALA A 223 9.07 -8.65 15.68
C ALA A 223 9.58 -9.95 15.04
N GLN A 224 9.27 -11.10 15.64
CA GLN A 224 9.60 -12.40 15.08
C GLN A 224 8.86 -12.70 13.76
N ALA A 225 7.60 -12.28 13.65
CA ALA A 225 6.83 -12.41 12.42
C ALA A 225 7.43 -11.54 11.30
N GLU A 226 7.85 -10.31 11.62
CA GLU A 226 8.52 -9.42 10.67
C GLU A 226 9.86 -10.01 10.19
N TYR A 227 10.67 -10.59 11.08
CA TYR A 227 11.89 -11.28 10.68
C TYR A 227 11.61 -12.42 9.70
N ARG A 228 10.65 -13.32 10.01
CA ARG A 228 10.27 -14.39 9.10
C ARG A 228 9.83 -13.89 7.73
N ARG A 229 9.10 -12.77 7.71
CA ARG A 229 8.69 -12.12 6.46
C ARG A 229 9.88 -11.65 5.64
N VAL A 230 10.88 -11.04 6.28
CA VAL A 230 12.11 -10.57 5.61
C VAL A 230 12.91 -11.73 5.02
N VAL A 231 13.05 -12.84 5.77
CA VAL A 231 13.75 -14.04 5.26
C VAL A 231 13.10 -14.54 3.96
N VAL A 232 11.76 -14.63 3.95
CA VAL A 232 11.01 -15.05 2.75
C VAL A 232 11.19 -14.04 1.61
N LEU A 233 11.14 -12.75 1.91
CA LEU A 233 11.29 -11.69 0.93
C LEU A 233 12.67 -11.68 0.28
N ASN A 234 13.74 -11.74 1.09
CA ASN A 234 15.12 -11.81 0.61
C ASN A 234 15.35 -13.04 -0.27
N LYS A 235 14.80 -14.20 0.14
CA LYS A 235 14.89 -15.41 -0.67
C LYS A 235 14.16 -15.28 -2.00
N HIS A 236 13.00 -14.64 -2.01
CA HIS A 236 12.17 -14.50 -3.22
C HIS A 236 12.71 -13.46 -4.21
N LEU A 237 13.18 -12.31 -3.72
CA LEU A 237 13.55 -11.17 -4.56
C LEU A 237 15.06 -11.13 -4.87
N LEU A 238 15.90 -11.59 -3.93
CA LEU A 238 17.35 -11.47 -4.06
C LEU A 238 18.05 -12.82 -4.18
N ASP A 239 17.33 -13.94 -3.98
CA ASP A 239 17.89 -15.29 -3.81
C ASP A 239 19.04 -15.32 -2.78
N ALA A 240 18.92 -14.49 -1.73
CA ALA A 240 19.94 -14.28 -0.70
C ALA A 240 19.43 -14.63 0.70
N GLU A 241 20.37 -15.02 1.56
CA GLU A 241 20.10 -15.13 3.00
C GLU A 241 20.09 -13.71 3.64
N PRO A 242 19.45 -13.55 4.83
CA PRO A 242 19.49 -12.30 5.58
C PRO A 242 20.93 -11.88 5.90
N SER A 243 21.20 -10.59 5.94
CA SER A 243 22.51 -10.06 6.32
C SER A 243 22.92 -10.45 7.76
N GLU A 244 24.19 -10.29 8.08
CA GLU A 244 24.71 -10.52 9.41
C GLU A 244 24.06 -9.60 10.45
N ASP A 245 23.77 -8.34 10.08
CA ASP A 245 23.14 -7.36 10.96
C ASP A 245 21.70 -7.76 11.29
N LEU A 246 20.95 -8.22 10.30
CA LEU A 246 19.57 -8.69 10.49
C LEU A 246 19.53 -9.99 11.33
N GLN A 247 20.46 -10.90 11.09
CA GLN A 247 20.60 -12.15 11.89
C GLN A 247 20.99 -11.84 13.33
N SER A 248 21.92 -10.88 13.55
CA SER A 248 22.34 -10.42 14.88
C SER A 248 21.18 -9.77 15.62
N CYS A 249 20.42 -8.90 14.95
CA CYS A 249 19.22 -8.30 15.52
C CYS A 249 18.24 -9.40 15.97
N TYR A 250 17.97 -10.40 15.15
CA TYR A 250 17.06 -11.48 15.52
C TYR A 250 17.57 -12.29 16.73
N LYS A 251 18.88 -12.51 16.83
CA LYS A 251 19.47 -13.17 17.99
C LYS A 251 19.28 -12.35 19.26
N GLU A 252 19.55 -11.04 19.21
CA GLU A 252 19.29 -10.11 20.31
C GLU A 252 17.82 -10.15 20.77
N LEU A 253 16.89 -10.16 19.80
CA LEU A 253 15.44 -10.26 20.06
C LEU A 253 15.07 -11.57 20.73
N SER A 254 15.69 -12.68 20.32
CA SER A 254 15.45 -14.00 20.89
C SER A 254 15.98 -14.13 22.32
N GLU A 255 17.14 -13.53 22.60
CA GLU A 255 17.73 -13.50 23.92
C GLU A 255 16.95 -12.57 24.89
N ALA A 256 16.52 -11.41 24.43
CA ALA A 256 15.65 -10.51 25.18
C ALA A 256 14.30 -11.17 25.54
N GLY A 257 13.77 -11.99 24.62
CA GLY A 257 12.54 -12.76 24.87
C GLY A 257 12.69 -13.84 25.95
N GLN A 258 13.90 -14.37 26.16
CA GLN A 258 14.17 -15.33 27.25
C GLN A 258 14.27 -14.64 28.62
N THR A 259 14.62 -13.36 28.65
CA THR A 259 14.77 -12.58 29.90
C THR A 259 13.47 -11.94 30.35
N LEU A 260 12.47 -11.84 29.46
CA LEU A 260 11.11 -11.42 29.81
C LEU A 260 10.50 -12.50 30.69
N GLN A 261 10.44 -12.23 31.98
CA GLN A 261 9.80 -13.08 32.99
C GLN A 261 8.45 -13.57 32.45
N PHE A 262 8.17 -14.88 32.66
CA PHE A 262 6.90 -15.55 32.41
C PHE A 262 5.74 -14.83 33.14
N ASN A 263 5.31 -13.69 32.60
CA ASN A 263 4.11 -13.03 33.08
C ASN A 263 2.95 -13.46 32.17
N LEU A 264 2.07 -14.30 32.71
CA LEU A 264 0.87 -14.78 32.03
C LEU A 264 0.00 -13.62 31.50
N ASP A 265 -0.01 -12.49 32.20
CA ASP A 265 -0.78 -11.30 31.78
C ASP A 265 -0.15 -10.62 30.55
N SER A 266 1.16 -10.58 30.45
CA SER A 266 1.85 -10.06 29.24
C SER A 266 1.59 -10.95 28.04
N ILE A 267 1.70 -12.29 28.21
CA ILE A 267 1.37 -13.27 27.16
C ILE A 267 -0.11 -13.16 26.77
N ARG A 268 -1.00 -13.04 27.75
CA ARG A 268 -2.43 -12.90 27.49
C ARG A 268 -2.73 -11.61 26.73
N ASN A 269 -2.12 -10.47 27.09
CA ASN A 269 -2.31 -9.19 26.42
C ASN A 269 -1.78 -9.20 24.98
N GLU A 270 -0.69 -9.93 24.72
CA GLU A 270 -0.13 -10.11 23.41
C GLU A 270 -0.99 -11.02 22.51
N LEU A 271 -1.64 -12.03 23.10
CA LEU A 271 -2.52 -12.95 22.40
C LEU A 271 -3.95 -12.40 22.24
N ILE A 272 -4.31 -11.33 22.95
CA ILE A 272 -5.64 -10.73 22.82
C ILE A 272 -5.74 -9.99 21.48
N GLU A 273 -6.70 -10.40 20.69
CA GLU A 273 -7.13 -9.75 19.46
C GLU A 273 -7.55 -8.30 19.73
N ARG A 274 -7.09 -7.35 18.90
CA ARG A 274 -7.46 -5.93 19.05
C ARG A 274 -8.96 -5.75 18.95
N GLU A 275 -9.51 -4.79 19.71
CA GLU A 275 -10.97 -4.55 19.72
C GLU A 275 -11.57 -4.28 18.33
N SER A 276 -10.83 -3.62 17.45
CA SER A 276 -11.22 -3.37 16.06
C SER A 276 -11.32 -4.65 15.21
N GLU A 277 -10.62 -5.71 15.58
CA GLU A 277 -10.59 -6.99 14.86
C GLU A 277 -11.61 -7.99 15.43
N ARG A 278 -12.28 -7.65 16.55
CA ARG A 278 -13.21 -8.52 17.28
C ARG A 278 -14.62 -8.62 16.68
N HIS A 279 -14.91 -7.92 15.58
CA HIS A 279 -16.22 -7.94 14.94
C HIS A 279 -16.24 -8.87 13.72
N GLY A 280 -17.21 -9.77 13.66
CA GLY A 280 -17.36 -10.72 12.56
C GLY A 280 -16.44 -11.95 12.66
N PRO A 281 -16.34 -12.73 11.57
CA PRO A 281 -15.54 -13.95 11.52
C PRO A 281 -14.05 -13.65 11.44
N PHE A 282 -13.24 -14.63 11.80
CA PHE A 282 -11.78 -14.55 11.63
C PHE A 282 -11.39 -14.88 10.19
N PHE A 283 -10.95 -13.85 9.45
CA PHE A 283 -10.39 -14.03 8.11
C PHE A 283 -8.90 -14.31 8.20
N CYS A 284 -8.44 -15.40 7.60
CA CYS A 284 -7.03 -15.77 7.57
C CYS A 284 -6.61 -16.29 6.20
N ASP A 285 -5.31 -16.39 5.98
CA ASP A 285 -4.75 -17.05 4.81
C ASP A 285 -4.94 -18.59 4.90
N TYR A 286 -4.67 -19.27 3.77
CA TYR A 286 -4.85 -20.71 3.68
C TYR A 286 -3.92 -21.48 4.64
N ALA A 287 -2.71 -21.00 4.91
CA ALA A 287 -1.76 -21.67 5.78
C ALA A 287 -2.28 -21.67 7.23
N ALA A 288 -2.69 -20.51 7.74
CA ALA A 288 -3.31 -20.39 9.06
C ALA A 288 -4.61 -21.19 9.15
N PHE A 289 -5.47 -21.12 8.12
CA PHE A 289 -6.70 -21.91 8.08
C PHE A 289 -6.43 -23.41 8.19
N LYS A 290 -5.44 -23.92 7.49
CA LYS A 290 -5.04 -25.33 7.53
C LYS A 290 -4.59 -25.76 8.92
N GLU A 291 -3.79 -24.93 9.59
CA GLU A 291 -3.36 -25.23 10.96
C GLU A 291 -4.53 -25.22 11.96
N ILE A 292 -5.43 -24.24 11.85
CA ILE A 292 -6.63 -24.16 12.65
C ILE A 292 -7.53 -25.39 12.39
N TYR A 293 -7.72 -25.77 11.13
CA TYR A 293 -8.46 -26.98 10.75
C TYR A 293 -7.88 -28.22 11.46
N ASN A 294 -6.55 -28.40 11.42
CA ASN A 294 -5.87 -29.54 12.06
C ASN A 294 -6.04 -29.51 13.59
N ILE A 295 -5.96 -28.34 14.20
CA ILE A 295 -6.21 -28.16 15.65
C ILE A 295 -7.65 -28.54 15.98
N GLN A 296 -8.62 -28.08 15.21
CA GLN A 296 -10.03 -28.39 15.44
C GLN A 296 -10.34 -29.88 15.24
N MET A 297 -9.71 -30.54 14.26
CA MET A 297 -9.80 -31.99 14.08
C MET A 297 -9.32 -32.75 15.33
N ARG A 298 -8.22 -32.35 15.93
CA ARG A 298 -7.71 -32.94 17.18
C ARG A 298 -8.65 -32.67 18.37
N ASN A 299 -9.24 -31.47 18.42
CA ASN A 299 -10.19 -31.10 19.46
C ASN A 299 -11.51 -31.90 19.35
N LEU A 300 -11.97 -32.16 18.12
CA LEU A 300 -13.14 -33.02 17.89
C LEU A 300 -12.97 -34.42 18.45
N GLU A 301 -11.82 -35.05 18.20
CA GLU A 301 -11.49 -36.39 18.72
C GLU A 301 -11.47 -36.43 20.26
N ARG A 302 -11.10 -35.33 20.90
CA ARG A 302 -10.89 -35.27 22.35
C ARG A 302 -12.09 -34.74 23.12
N LEU A 303 -12.78 -33.74 22.60
CA LEU A 303 -13.79 -32.94 23.32
C LEU A 303 -15.23 -33.21 22.84
N GLY A 304 -15.39 -33.92 21.70
CA GLY A 304 -16.73 -34.21 21.14
C GLY A 304 -17.47 -32.95 20.65
N SER A 305 -16.79 -31.82 20.43
CA SER A 305 -17.41 -30.61 19.91
C SER A 305 -17.82 -30.81 18.44
N THR A 306 -18.90 -30.17 18.01
CA THR A 306 -19.34 -30.23 16.61
C THR A 306 -18.84 -29.02 15.85
N MET A 307 -18.27 -29.25 14.67
CA MET A 307 -17.82 -28.24 13.75
C MET A 307 -18.09 -28.68 12.31
N PHE A 308 -18.35 -27.73 11.44
CA PHE A 308 -18.65 -27.98 10.03
C PHE A 308 -17.70 -27.22 9.11
N LEU A 309 -17.31 -27.87 8.03
CA LEU A 309 -16.62 -27.24 6.90
C LEU A 309 -17.66 -26.82 5.88
N GLY A 310 -17.80 -25.51 5.67
CA GLY A 310 -18.60 -24.92 4.61
C GLY A 310 -17.72 -24.46 3.47
N VAL A 311 -18.20 -24.59 2.23
CA VAL A 311 -17.54 -24.06 1.03
C VAL A 311 -18.59 -23.32 0.22
N ILE A 312 -18.25 -22.12 -0.22
CA ILE A 312 -19.04 -21.33 -1.19
C ILE A 312 -18.17 -21.08 -2.41
N MET A 313 -18.71 -21.37 -3.58
CA MET A 313 -18.06 -21.17 -4.86
C MET A 313 -18.88 -20.24 -5.74
N VAL A 314 -18.21 -19.28 -6.36
CA VAL A 314 -18.77 -18.41 -7.41
C VAL A 314 -18.61 -19.14 -8.75
N VAL A 315 -19.71 -19.37 -9.44
CA VAL A 315 -19.77 -20.14 -10.70
C VAL A 315 -20.48 -19.36 -11.80
N ASN A 316 -20.26 -19.78 -13.04
CA ASN A 316 -21.03 -19.30 -14.17
C ASN A 316 -22.48 -19.80 -14.08
N PRO A 317 -23.50 -18.93 -14.19
CA PRO A 317 -24.91 -19.31 -14.06
C PRO A 317 -25.39 -20.25 -15.18
N ASP A 318 -24.75 -20.24 -16.36
CA ASP A 318 -25.21 -20.98 -17.53
C ASP A 318 -24.77 -22.45 -17.55
N ASP A 319 -23.58 -22.76 -17.05
CA ASP A 319 -23.01 -24.11 -17.09
C ASP A 319 -22.47 -24.59 -15.72
N GLY A 320 -22.53 -23.75 -14.69
CA GLY A 320 -21.97 -24.06 -13.35
C GLY A 320 -20.44 -24.17 -13.32
N GLY A 321 -19.77 -23.81 -14.41
CA GLY A 321 -18.33 -23.86 -14.57
C GLY A 321 -17.59 -22.65 -13.98
N ASP A 322 -16.27 -22.64 -14.13
CA ASP A 322 -15.36 -21.60 -13.62
C ASP A 322 -15.04 -20.51 -14.67
N ASP A 323 -15.70 -20.57 -15.84
CA ASP A 323 -15.52 -19.62 -16.95
C ASP A 323 -16.28 -18.32 -16.70
N ILE A 324 -15.76 -17.53 -15.76
CA ILE A 324 -16.28 -16.22 -15.37
C ILE A 324 -15.21 -15.18 -15.68
N SER A 325 -15.62 -14.01 -16.20
CA SER A 325 -14.67 -12.92 -16.41
C SER A 325 -13.93 -12.56 -15.10
N PRO A 326 -12.62 -12.31 -15.12
CA PRO A 326 -11.85 -11.97 -13.90
C PRO A 326 -12.46 -10.81 -13.10
N VAL A 327 -13.00 -9.80 -13.79
CA VAL A 327 -13.62 -8.62 -13.17
C VAL A 327 -14.92 -8.99 -12.46
N SER A 328 -15.79 -9.80 -13.08
CA SER A 328 -17.05 -10.25 -12.46
C SER A 328 -16.79 -11.15 -11.27
N ARG A 329 -15.80 -12.03 -11.36
CA ARG A 329 -15.37 -12.92 -10.29
C ARG A 329 -14.89 -12.14 -9.07
N GLU A 330 -13.97 -11.20 -9.27
CA GLU A 330 -13.40 -10.42 -8.15
C GLU A 330 -14.46 -9.54 -7.49
N SER A 331 -15.35 -8.92 -8.28
CA SER A 331 -16.47 -8.15 -7.74
C SER A 331 -17.41 -9.00 -6.90
N ALA A 332 -17.75 -10.22 -7.37
CA ALA A 332 -18.60 -11.16 -6.63
C ALA A 332 -17.92 -11.67 -5.36
N MET A 333 -16.63 -11.98 -5.42
CA MET A 333 -15.85 -12.43 -4.27
C MET A 333 -15.71 -11.32 -3.21
N ALA A 334 -15.52 -10.07 -3.61
CA ALA A 334 -15.48 -8.93 -2.70
C ALA A 334 -16.84 -8.69 -2.02
N GLY A 335 -17.94 -8.74 -2.78
CA GLY A 335 -19.30 -8.64 -2.23
C GLY A 335 -19.60 -9.75 -1.23
N LEU A 336 -19.25 -11.00 -1.57
CA LEU A 336 -19.42 -12.14 -0.68
C LEU A 336 -18.58 -12.02 0.59
N GLN A 337 -17.37 -11.51 0.51
CA GLN A 337 -16.53 -11.25 1.68
C GLN A 337 -17.17 -10.25 2.64
N GLU A 338 -17.75 -9.19 2.10
CA GLU A 338 -18.40 -8.15 2.93
C GLU A 338 -19.68 -8.70 3.59
N ILE A 339 -20.45 -9.53 2.89
CA ILE A 339 -21.60 -10.22 3.46
C ILE A 339 -21.17 -11.16 4.59
N MET A 340 -20.13 -11.96 4.39
CA MET A 340 -19.56 -12.82 5.42
C MET A 340 -19.11 -12.01 6.64
N ARG A 341 -18.41 -10.90 6.43
CA ARG A 341 -17.93 -10.03 7.51
C ARG A 341 -19.04 -9.52 8.41
N ARG A 342 -20.20 -9.18 7.83
CA ARG A 342 -21.34 -8.63 8.57
C ARG A 342 -22.26 -9.70 9.19
N ASN A 343 -22.25 -10.90 8.65
CA ASN A 343 -23.28 -11.90 8.97
C ASN A 343 -22.76 -13.18 9.63
N LEU A 344 -21.46 -13.45 9.57
CA LEU A 344 -20.86 -14.55 10.31
C LEU A 344 -20.47 -14.14 11.72
N ARG A 345 -20.34 -15.12 12.60
CA ARG A 345 -20.07 -14.90 14.03
C ARG A 345 -18.55 -14.81 14.28
N LYS A 346 -18.20 -14.25 15.43
CA LYS A 346 -16.82 -14.12 15.88
C LYS A 346 -16.04 -15.44 15.94
N GLY A 347 -16.70 -16.56 16.16
CA GLY A 347 -16.06 -17.88 16.21
C GLY A 347 -15.93 -18.57 14.84
N ASP A 348 -16.53 -18.01 13.79
CA ASP A 348 -16.44 -18.54 12.44
C ASP A 348 -15.08 -18.15 11.83
N ILE A 349 -14.48 -19.06 11.06
CA ILE A 349 -13.16 -18.85 10.46
C ILE A 349 -13.31 -18.97 8.97
N VAL A 350 -12.75 -18.03 8.21
CA VAL A 350 -12.92 -17.93 6.77
C VAL A 350 -11.58 -17.77 6.09
N THR A 351 -11.38 -18.47 4.96
CA THR A 351 -10.24 -18.28 4.07
C THR A 351 -10.67 -18.21 2.61
N ARG A 352 -9.98 -17.44 1.79
CA ARG A 352 -10.10 -17.53 0.34
C ARG A 352 -9.25 -18.71 -0.13
N PHE A 353 -9.90 -19.85 -0.35
CA PHE A 353 -9.25 -21.10 -0.72
C PHE A 353 -8.73 -21.12 -2.15
N ALA A 354 -9.49 -20.50 -3.08
CA ALA A 354 -9.15 -20.36 -4.48
C ALA A 354 -9.72 -19.05 -5.05
N PRO A 355 -9.39 -18.65 -6.29
CA PRO A 355 -9.88 -17.40 -6.89
C PRO A 355 -11.40 -17.22 -6.84
N SER A 356 -12.17 -18.33 -6.93
CA SER A 356 -13.64 -18.36 -6.91
C SER A 356 -14.23 -19.07 -5.69
N ILE A 357 -13.42 -19.43 -4.67
CA ILE A 357 -13.86 -20.27 -3.55
C ILE A 357 -13.49 -19.66 -2.20
N TYR A 358 -14.50 -19.54 -1.32
CA TYR A 358 -14.27 -19.38 0.12
C TYR A 358 -14.51 -20.71 0.83
N ALA A 359 -13.63 -21.04 1.77
CA ALA A 359 -13.80 -22.11 2.74
C ALA A 359 -13.98 -21.54 4.14
N MET A 360 -14.82 -22.16 4.96
CA MET A 360 -15.11 -21.68 6.29
C MET A 360 -15.27 -22.81 7.30
N LEU A 361 -14.85 -22.58 8.53
CA LEU A 361 -15.11 -23.45 9.67
C LEU A 361 -16.22 -22.81 10.51
N LEU A 362 -17.29 -23.57 10.70
CA LEU A 362 -18.50 -23.13 11.42
C LEU A 362 -18.68 -23.97 12.68
N PRO A 363 -18.42 -23.42 13.87
CA PRO A 363 -18.70 -24.09 15.14
C PRO A 363 -20.22 -24.03 15.41
N THR A 364 -20.96 -24.96 14.84
CA THR A 364 -22.42 -25.07 15.01
C THR A 364 -22.81 -26.39 15.68
N VAL A 365 -24.02 -26.39 16.28
CA VAL A 365 -24.49 -27.54 17.05
C VAL A 365 -24.88 -28.71 16.16
N ASN A 366 -25.38 -28.46 14.96
CA ASN A 366 -25.87 -29.50 14.04
C ASN A 366 -25.81 -29.05 12.57
N TYR A 367 -26.04 -30.00 11.66
CA TYR A 367 -26.01 -29.80 10.22
C TYR A 367 -27.07 -28.75 9.77
N SER A 368 -28.27 -28.80 10.31
CA SER A 368 -29.35 -27.89 9.95
C SER A 368 -28.97 -26.43 10.21
N THR A 369 -28.35 -26.14 11.35
CA THR A 369 -27.90 -24.79 11.69
C THR A 369 -26.78 -24.33 10.74
N GLY A 370 -25.85 -25.22 10.38
CA GLY A 370 -24.80 -24.91 9.41
C GLY A 370 -25.36 -24.67 8.01
N SER A 371 -26.32 -25.47 7.57
CA SER A 371 -27.02 -25.29 6.28
C SER A 371 -27.75 -23.94 6.21
N MET A 372 -28.44 -23.56 7.25
CA MET A 372 -29.12 -22.26 7.35
C MET A 372 -28.15 -21.08 7.23
N VAL A 373 -26.93 -21.20 7.77
CA VAL A 373 -25.91 -20.17 7.59
C VAL A 373 -25.51 -20.03 6.15
N MET A 374 -25.28 -21.16 5.45
CA MET A 374 -24.91 -21.16 4.04
C MET A 374 -26.02 -20.58 3.15
N GLU A 375 -27.25 -21.02 3.36
CA GLU A 375 -28.43 -20.54 2.63
C GLU A 375 -28.66 -19.03 2.85
N ARG A 376 -28.48 -18.56 4.09
CA ARG A 376 -28.55 -17.11 4.38
C ARG A 376 -27.50 -16.30 3.66
N MET A 377 -26.24 -16.80 3.57
CA MET A 377 -25.18 -16.11 2.82
C MET A 377 -25.55 -16.01 1.33
N GLU A 378 -26.07 -17.09 0.77
CA GLU A 378 -26.53 -17.13 -0.63
C GLU A 378 -27.70 -16.16 -0.86
N GLN A 379 -28.69 -16.15 0.00
CA GLN A 379 -29.84 -15.24 -0.07
C GLN A 379 -29.39 -13.78 -0.04
N LEU A 380 -28.58 -13.40 0.95
CA LEU A 380 -28.07 -12.04 1.09
C LEU A 380 -27.21 -11.62 -0.11
N PHE A 381 -26.46 -12.55 -0.66
CA PHE A 381 -25.68 -12.27 -1.86
C PHE A 381 -26.58 -11.89 -3.03
N TYR A 382 -27.65 -12.64 -3.28
CA TYR A 382 -28.60 -12.32 -4.38
C TYR A 382 -29.45 -11.07 -4.11
N GLU A 383 -29.66 -10.70 -2.86
CA GLU A 383 -30.33 -9.46 -2.47
C GLU A 383 -29.44 -8.22 -2.70
N GLU A 384 -28.16 -8.29 -2.35
CA GLU A 384 -27.22 -7.16 -2.45
C GLU A 384 -26.48 -7.12 -3.79
N TYR A 385 -26.23 -8.28 -4.42
CA TYR A 385 -25.47 -8.41 -5.67
C TYR A 385 -26.40 -8.63 -6.86
N SER A 386 -26.79 -7.55 -7.52
CA SER A 386 -27.77 -7.56 -8.61
C SER A 386 -27.24 -8.08 -9.97
N SER A 387 -25.98 -8.48 -10.07
CA SER A 387 -25.42 -9.02 -11.31
C SER A 387 -25.83 -10.47 -11.58
N ARG A 388 -26.55 -10.69 -12.69
CA ARG A 388 -26.90 -12.05 -13.18
C ARG A 388 -25.75 -12.81 -13.84
N LYS A 389 -24.53 -12.30 -13.75
CA LYS A 389 -23.34 -12.87 -14.42
C LYS A 389 -22.64 -13.97 -13.62
N VAL A 390 -23.08 -14.22 -12.40
CA VAL A 390 -22.52 -15.22 -11.50
C VAL A 390 -23.62 -15.89 -10.69
N ALA A 391 -23.41 -17.15 -10.32
CA ALA A 391 -24.23 -17.88 -9.37
C ALA A 391 -23.35 -18.36 -8.20
N LEU A 392 -23.99 -18.69 -7.07
CA LEU A 392 -23.33 -19.30 -5.93
C LEU A 392 -23.70 -20.76 -5.83
N HIS A 393 -22.69 -21.60 -5.59
CA HIS A 393 -22.88 -22.97 -5.16
C HIS A 393 -22.25 -23.14 -3.78
N HIS A 394 -22.97 -23.75 -2.86
CA HIS A 394 -22.43 -24.02 -1.55
C HIS A 394 -22.56 -25.50 -1.16
N ARG A 395 -21.65 -25.94 -0.30
CA ARG A 395 -21.70 -27.26 0.34
C ARG A 395 -21.26 -27.13 1.79
N ILE A 396 -21.78 -28.01 2.63
CA ILE A 396 -21.40 -28.12 4.02
C ILE A 396 -21.25 -29.60 4.41
N SER A 397 -20.24 -29.91 5.19
CA SER A 397 -20.04 -31.24 5.76
C SER A 397 -19.54 -31.16 7.21
N PRO A 398 -19.88 -32.13 8.06
CA PRO A 398 -19.30 -32.15 9.40
C PRO A 398 -17.78 -32.33 9.31
N LEU A 399 -17.05 -31.70 10.21
CA LEU A 399 -15.64 -31.91 10.43
C LEU A 399 -15.49 -33.25 11.18
N GLY A 400 -14.93 -34.26 10.54
CA GLY A 400 -14.76 -35.59 11.10
C GLY A 400 -14.53 -36.61 9.98
N ARG A 401 -14.11 -37.82 10.29
CA ARG A 401 -13.95 -38.86 9.28
C ARG A 401 -15.28 -39.08 8.56
N SER A 402 -15.34 -38.74 7.27
CA SER A 402 -16.39 -39.25 6.41
C SER A 402 -16.23 -40.76 6.36
N GLU A 403 -17.15 -41.48 6.99
CA GLU A 403 -17.34 -42.89 6.67
C GLU A 403 -17.64 -42.99 5.16
N GLY A 404 -16.69 -43.52 4.41
CA GLY A 404 -16.91 -44.11 3.09
C GLY A 404 -17.35 -43.18 1.97
N VAL A 405 -16.44 -42.50 1.31
CA VAL A 405 -16.60 -42.27 -0.13
C VAL A 405 -16.49 -43.62 -0.82
N LYS A 406 -17.63 -44.29 -1.04
CA LYS A 406 -17.70 -45.35 -2.06
C LYS A 406 -17.26 -44.73 -3.37
N LYS A 407 -16.12 -45.18 -3.89
CA LYS A 407 -15.76 -44.97 -5.31
C LYS A 407 -16.93 -45.47 -6.13
N ILE A 408 -17.61 -44.56 -6.79
CA ILE A 408 -18.47 -44.89 -7.91
C ILE A 408 -17.52 -45.07 -9.09
N SER A 409 -17.37 -46.32 -9.47
CA SER A 409 -16.67 -46.79 -10.68
C SER A 409 -17.34 -46.27 -11.95
#